data_0adcc125f25c2faa621ce509dd692048
#
_entry.id   0adcc125f25c2faa621ce509dd692048
#
_cell.length_a   1.000
_cell.length_b   1.000
_cell.length_c   1.000
_cell.angle_alpha   90.00
_cell.angle_beta   90.00
_cell.angle_gamma   90.00
#
_symmetry.space_group_name_H-M   'P 1'
#
loop_
_entity.id
_entity.type
_entity.pdbx_description
1 polymer ?
#
loop_
_entity_poly.entity_id
_entity_poly.type
_entity_poly.pdbx_seq_one_letter_code
_entity_poly.pdbx_strand_id
1 'polypeptide(L)'
;MLSLNGCTTKNVQYINFTTKPNNHYYTDELKNNILNNKNFTLSVFDTNLYKEIEVPLDENPIIENFISSLVNDNYSAEQIDVKESFRMKIVFNDNKYLIKIFNDSVISISPWDGNYKEDIISIKDLPLRYNLFDFCNHIANKPLSKA
;
A
#
# COMPACT_ATOMS: atom_id res chain seq x y z
N MET A 1 -35.11 14.49 23.74
CA MET A 1 -34.72 14.08 23.36
C MET A 1 -34.45 13.59 22.69
N LEU A 2 -34.43 13.57 22.82
CA LEU A 2 -34.00 12.99 22.27
C LEU A 2 -33.70 12.68 21.44
N SER A 3 -33.79 12.65 21.50
CA SER A 3 -33.40 12.24 20.77
C SER A 3 -32.97 12.32 20.00
N LEU A 4 -32.68 12.69 20.00
CA LEU A 4 -32.14 12.70 19.28
C LEU A 4 -31.32 12.56 19.03
N ASN A 5 -31.54 12.67 19.34
CA ASN A 5 -30.52 12.44 19.58
C ASN A 5 -29.66 11.54 18.98
N GLY A 6 -29.63 10.63 19.12
CA GLY A 6 -28.88 9.55 18.59
C GLY A 6 -28.47 9.70 17.16
N CYS A 7 -29.25 10.31 16.44
CA CYS A 7 -28.94 10.55 15.03
C CYS A 7 -27.72 11.38 14.81
N THR A 8 -27.46 12.29 15.73
CA THR A 8 -26.35 13.21 15.55
C THR A 8 -25.01 12.52 15.62
N THR A 9 -24.91 11.43 16.34
CA THR A 9 -23.62 10.75 16.46
C THR A 9 -23.15 10.19 15.14
N LYS A 10 -24.06 9.85 14.27
CA LYS A 10 -23.68 9.28 12.98
C LYS A 10 -23.07 10.34 12.07
N ASN A 11 -23.53 11.53 12.18
CA ASN A 11 -23.02 12.59 11.33
C ASN A 11 -21.58 12.91 11.60
N VAL A 12 -21.16 12.77 12.85
CA VAL A 12 -19.79 13.03 13.21
C VAL A 12 -18.83 12.10 12.46
N GLN A 13 -19.26 10.88 12.26
CA GLN A 13 -18.42 9.91 11.57
C GLN A 13 -18.17 10.29 10.12
N TYR A 14 -19.16 10.82 9.45
CA TYR A 14 -18.99 11.24 8.07
C TYR A 14 -17.95 12.33 7.94
N ILE A 15 -17.94 13.25 8.87
CA ILE A 15 -16.98 14.33 8.83
C ILE A 15 -15.56 13.79 8.92
N ASN A 16 -15.36 12.78 9.75
CA ASN A 16 -14.04 12.19 9.92
C ASN A 16 -13.54 11.52 8.65
N PHE A 17 -14.43 10.90 7.91
CA PHE A 17 -14.03 10.19 6.70
C PHE A 17 -13.48 11.11 5.63
N THR A 18 -13.92 12.36 5.61
CA THR A 18 -13.50 13.28 4.57
C THR A 18 -12.26 14.06 4.93
N THR A 19 -11.75 13.88 6.15
CA THR A 19 -10.67 14.73 6.66
C THR A 19 -9.43 13.90 6.92
N LYS A 20 -8.82 13.45 5.85
CA LYS A 20 -7.54 12.76 5.95
C LYS A 20 -6.48 13.80 6.37
N PRO A 21 -5.64 13.48 7.37
CA PRO A 21 -4.69 14.46 7.88
C PRO A 21 -3.69 14.97 6.84
N ASN A 22 -3.23 14.10 5.95
CA ASN A 22 -2.32 14.49 4.88
C ASN A 22 -2.34 13.41 3.80
N ASN A 23 -1.62 13.64 2.71
CA ASN A 23 -1.66 12.73 1.56
C ASN A 23 -0.68 11.55 1.67
N HIS A 24 0.06 11.45 2.76
CA HIS A 24 0.97 10.33 3.00
C HIS A 24 0.70 9.64 4.33
N TYR A 25 -0.52 9.75 4.81
CA TYR A 25 -0.90 9.29 6.14
C TYR A 25 -0.67 7.78 6.31
N TYR A 26 -1.12 6.99 5.36
CA TYR A 26 -1.00 5.54 5.46
C TYR A 26 0.45 5.08 5.21
N THR A 27 1.15 5.80 4.36
CA THR A 27 2.55 5.49 4.12
C THR A 27 3.38 5.73 5.38
N ASP A 28 3.08 6.81 6.09
CA ASP A 28 3.76 7.09 7.36
C ASP A 28 3.47 6.02 8.39
N GLU A 29 2.22 5.56 8.43
CA GLU A 29 1.82 4.51 9.37
C GLU A 29 2.58 3.21 9.07
N LEU A 30 2.63 2.84 7.82
CA LEU A 30 3.38 1.65 7.40
C LEU A 30 4.86 1.80 7.73
N LYS A 31 5.41 2.97 7.45
CA LYS A 31 6.82 3.26 7.76
C LYS A 31 7.11 3.08 9.24
N ASN A 32 6.22 3.58 10.09
CA ASN A 32 6.40 3.44 11.52
C ASN A 32 6.41 1.98 11.96
N ASN A 33 5.54 1.18 11.38
CA ASN A 33 5.53 -0.25 11.70
C ASN A 33 6.84 -0.92 11.33
N ILE A 34 7.39 -0.55 10.19
CA ILE A 34 8.66 -1.11 9.74
C ILE A 34 9.81 -0.64 10.62
N LEU A 35 9.83 0.65 10.96
CA LEU A 35 10.91 1.20 11.80
C LEU A 35 10.89 0.65 13.22
N ASN A 36 9.74 0.21 13.70
CA ASN A 36 9.63 -0.42 15.00
C ASN A 36 10.01 -1.91 14.95
N ASN A 37 10.60 -2.34 13.85
CA ASN A 37 11.11 -3.71 13.69
C ASN A 37 10.02 -4.76 13.80
N LYS A 38 8.81 -4.42 13.40
CA LYS A 38 7.74 -5.42 13.38
C LYS A 38 7.97 -6.38 12.22
N ASN A 39 7.87 -7.65 12.50
CA ASN A 39 7.99 -8.66 11.46
C ASN A 39 6.75 -8.65 10.58
N PHE A 40 6.95 -8.89 9.30
CA PHE A 40 5.83 -8.97 8.38
C PHE A 40 6.12 -10.00 7.29
N THR A 41 5.05 -10.48 6.67
CA THR A 41 5.14 -11.29 5.47
C THR A 41 4.65 -10.47 4.30
N LEU A 42 5.14 -10.80 3.13
CA LEU A 42 4.87 -10.07 1.91
C LEU A 42 4.43 -11.05 0.84
N SER A 43 3.36 -10.72 0.13
CA SER A 43 2.94 -11.51 -1.02
C SER A 43 2.58 -10.59 -2.17
N VAL A 44 2.66 -11.11 -3.39
CA VAL A 44 2.32 -10.40 -4.61
C VAL A 44 1.19 -11.17 -5.27
N PHE A 45 0.10 -10.47 -5.56
CA PHE A 45 -1.01 -11.04 -6.30
C PHE A 45 -1.02 -10.49 -7.71
N ASP A 46 -0.89 -11.37 -8.70
CA ASP A 46 -0.98 -10.99 -10.10
C ASP A 46 -2.45 -10.99 -10.49
N THR A 47 -3.00 -9.83 -10.79
CA THR A 47 -4.43 -9.69 -11.05
C THR A 47 -4.82 -10.26 -12.40
N ASN A 48 -3.89 -10.38 -13.34
CA ASN A 48 -4.17 -10.95 -14.64
C ASN A 48 -4.23 -12.48 -14.61
N LEU A 49 -3.38 -13.08 -13.80
CA LEU A 49 -3.29 -14.53 -13.70
C LEU A 49 -4.05 -15.09 -12.51
N TYR A 50 -4.57 -14.23 -11.65
CA TYR A 50 -5.24 -14.64 -10.42
C TYR A 50 -4.35 -15.56 -9.59
N LYS A 51 -3.10 -15.14 -9.41
CA LYS A 51 -2.11 -15.97 -8.74
C LYS A 51 -1.43 -15.17 -7.65
N GLU A 52 -1.39 -15.75 -6.45
CA GLU A 52 -0.68 -15.13 -5.32
C GLU A 52 0.65 -15.84 -5.12
N ILE A 53 1.71 -15.08 -4.93
CA ILE A 53 3.05 -15.59 -4.77
C ILE A 53 3.63 -15.00 -3.49
N GLU A 54 4.10 -15.87 -2.60
CA GLU A 54 4.77 -15.41 -1.39
C GLU A 54 6.16 -14.92 -1.74
N VAL A 55 6.53 -13.78 -1.17
CA VAL A 55 7.84 -13.21 -1.37
C VAL A 55 8.79 -13.82 -0.34
N PRO A 56 9.96 -14.32 -0.76
CA PRO A 56 10.93 -14.83 0.20
C PRO A 56 11.33 -13.75 1.21
N LEU A 57 11.55 -14.17 2.44
CA LEU A 57 11.83 -13.20 3.52
C LEU A 57 13.07 -12.34 3.24
N ASP A 58 14.05 -12.88 2.53
CA ASP A 58 15.25 -12.13 2.23
C ASP A 58 15.02 -11.02 1.20
N GLU A 59 13.85 -10.97 0.58
CA GLU A 59 13.49 -9.88 -0.32
C GLU A 59 12.60 -8.84 0.32
N ASN A 60 12.18 -9.04 1.57
CA ASN A 60 11.34 -8.07 2.27
C ASN A 60 11.94 -6.67 2.37
N PRO A 61 13.28 -6.49 2.42
CA PRO A 61 13.84 -5.15 2.50
C PRO A 61 13.45 -4.21 1.37
N ILE A 62 12.89 -4.73 0.27
CA ILE A 62 12.42 -3.87 -0.80
C ILE A 62 11.42 -2.83 -0.29
N ILE A 63 10.58 -3.21 0.66
CA ILE A 63 9.55 -2.31 1.18
C ILE A 63 10.18 -1.15 1.93
N GLU A 64 11.13 -1.44 2.80
CA GLU A 64 11.81 -0.39 3.54
C GLU A 64 12.58 0.54 2.59
N ASN A 65 13.28 -0.04 1.64
CA ASN A 65 14.04 0.74 0.68
C ASN A 65 13.15 1.61 -0.17
N PHE A 66 12.02 1.06 -0.61
CA PHE A 66 11.05 1.81 -1.38
C PHE A 66 10.53 3.00 -0.59
N ILE A 67 10.04 2.75 0.63
CA ILE A 67 9.46 3.82 1.43
C ILE A 67 10.50 4.89 1.76
N SER A 68 11.73 4.49 2.01
CA SER A 68 12.79 5.44 2.33
C SER A 68 13.19 6.31 1.13
N SER A 69 12.89 5.86 -0.07
CA SER A 69 13.22 6.62 -1.27
C SER A 69 12.18 7.69 -1.61
N LEU A 70 11.03 7.69 -0.93
CA LEU A 70 9.94 8.62 -1.26
C LEU A 70 10.22 10.00 -0.69
N VAL A 71 9.85 11.01 -1.47
CA VAL A 71 9.89 12.42 -1.06
C VAL A 71 8.51 13.02 -1.29
N ASN A 72 8.32 14.26 -0.83
CA ASN A 72 7.00 14.88 -0.89
C ASN A 72 6.40 14.91 -2.27
N ASP A 73 7.22 15.12 -3.28
CA ASP A 73 6.71 15.21 -4.66
C ASP A 73 6.08 13.90 -5.14
N ASN A 74 6.45 12.79 -4.54
CA ASN A 74 5.86 11.51 -4.93
C ASN A 74 4.37 11.42 -4.59
N TYR A 75 3.90 12.23 -3.64
CA TYR A 75 2.51 12.18 -3.17
C TYR A 75 1.58 13.11 -3.91
N SER A 76 2.06 13.74 -4.98
CA SER A 76 1.22 14.64 -5.77
C SER A 76 0.54 13.93 -6.93
N ALA A 77 0.67 12.63 -7.04
CA ALA A 77 0.05 11.85 -8.11
C ALA A 77 -1.48 11.88 -7.95
N GLU A 78 -2.16 11.86 -9.07
CA GLU A 78 -3.61 11.80 -9.08
C GLU A 78 -4.06 10.35 -9.18
N GLN A 79 -5.21 10.09 -8.59
CA GLN A 79 -5.80 8.77 -8.70
C GLN A 79 -6.13 8.47 -10.16
N ILE A 80 -5.80 7.27 -10.59
CA ILE A 80 -6.10 6.84 -11.95
C ILE A 80 -7.18 5.77 -11.91
N ASP A 81 -8.01 5.76 -12.95
CA ASP A 81 -9.16 4.87 -13.03
C ASP A 81 -8.83 3.70 -13.94
N VAL A 82 -7.88 2.90 -13.52
CA VAL A 82 -7.51 1.68 -14.23
C VAL A 82 -7.40 0.55 -13.23
N LYS A 83 -7.49 -0.66 -13.72
CA LYS A 83 -7.31 -1.82 -12.88
C LYS A 83 -5.84 -1.98 -12.53
N GLU A 84 -5.58 -2.27 -11.27
CA GLU A 84 -4.20 -2.52 -10.86
C GLU A 84 -3.68 -3.82 -11.47
N SER A 85 -2.40 -3.81 -11.83
CA SER A 85 -1.73 -5.00 -12.37
C SER A 85 -1.35 -5.98 -11.29
N PHE A 86 -0.96 -5.47 -10.12
CA PHE A 86 -0.55 -6.30 -8.99
C PHE A 86 -1.09 -5.71 -7.71
N ARG A 87 -1.21 -6.56 -6.70
CA ARG A 87 -1.46 -6.16 -5.32
C ARG A 87 -0.38 -6.75 -4.45
N MET A 88 0.26 -5.91 -3.65
CA MET A 88 1.19 -6.41 -2.64
C MET A 88 0.49 -6.35 -1.29
N LYS A 89 0.53 -7.46 -0.58
CA LYS A 89 -0.08 -7.55 0.74
C LYS A 89 1.03 -7.65 1.77
N ILE A 90 1.02 -6.75 2.73
CA ILE A 90 1.98 -6.70 3.81
C ILE A 90 1.24 -7.05 5.10
N VAL A 91 1.60 -8.15 5.74
CA VAL A 91 0.87 -8.65 6.90
C VAL A 91 1.78 -8.61 8.12
N PHE A 92 1.41 -7.75 9.07
CA PHE A 92 1.98 -7.73 10.41
C PHE A 92 1.09 -8.56 11.34
N ASN A 93 1.52 -8.75 12.58
CA ASN A 93 0.71 -9.51 13.54
C ASN A 93 -0.64 -8.86 13.79
N ASP A 94 -0.68 -7.53 13.86
CA ASP A 94 -1.87 -6.80 14.30
C ASP A 94 -2.54 -5.99 13.20
N ASN A 95 -1.95 -5.89 12.02
CA ASN A 95 -2.59 -5.17 10.93
C ASN A 95 -2.02 -5.61 9.58
N LYS A 96 -2.69 -5.17 8.53
CA LYS A 96 -2.34 -5.51 7.16
C LYS A 96 -2.42 -4.26 6.30
N TYR A 97 -1.55 -4.21 5.30
CA TYR A 97 -1.56 -3.13 4.31
C TYR A 97 -1.66 -3.71 2.91
N LEU A 98 -2.24 -2.92 2.04
CA LEU A 98 -2.38 -3.28 0.63
C LEU A 98 -1.72 -2.19 -0.20
N ILE A 99 -0.85 -2.60 -1.10
CA ILE A 99 -0.28 -1.70 -2.09
C ILE A 99 -0.81 -2.13 -3.44
N LYS A 100 -1.60 -1.27 -4.07
CA LYS A 100 -2.07 -1.53 -5.43
C LYS A 100 -1.08 -0.94 -6.40
N ILE A 101 -0.61 -1.75 -7.33
CA ILE A 101 0.38 -1.31 -8.31
C ILE A 101 -0.32 -1.26 -9.65
N PHE A 102 -0.60 -0.02 -10.11
CA PHE A 102 -1.37 0.17 -11.33
C PHE A 102 -0.49 0.00 -12.56
N ASN A 103 0.68 0.59 -12.52
CA ASN A 103 1.64 0.50 -13.61
C ASN A 103 3.02 0.89 -13.07
N ASP A 104 3.96 1.13 -13.97
CA ASP A 104 5.31 1.53 -13.57
C ASP A 104 5.41 2.96 -13.05
N SER A 105 4.30 3.68 -13.01
CA SER A 105 4.30 5.10 -12.65
C SER A 105 3.46 5.43 -11.43
N VAL A 106 2.42 4.65 -11.12
CA VAL A 106 1.48 5.01 -10.05
C VAL A 106 1.12 3.79 -9.22
N ILE A 107 1.15 3.98 -7.91
CA ILE A 107 0.69 2.98 -6.95
C ILE A 107 -0.18 3.66 -5.90
N SER A 108 -0.82 2.86 -5.06
CA SER A 108 -1.52 3.37 -3.89
C SER A 108 -1.22 2.50 -2.68
N ILE A 109 -1.31 3.11 -1.50
CA ILE A 109 -1.08 2.41 -0.23
C ILE A 109 -2.26 2.68 0.70
N SER A 110 -2.77 1.63 1.32
CA SER A 110 -3.80 1.76 2.35
C SER A 110 -3.74 0.56 3.28
N PRO A 111 -4.23 0.70 4.52
CA PRO A 111 -4.46 -0.48 5.34
C PRO A 111 -5.64 -1.26 4.78
N TRP A 112 -5.78 -2.50 5.22
CA TRP A 112 -6.83 -3.38 4.73
C TRP A 112 -8.22 -2.80 5.00
N ASP A 113 -8.38 -2.12 6.12
CA ASP A 113 -9.67 -1.58 6.55
C ASP A 113 -9.56 -0.09 6.90
N GLY A 114 -8.93 0.68 6.03
CA GLY A 114 -8.72 2.10 6.26
C GLY A 114 -10.00 2.91 6.18
N ASN A 115 -10.00 4.04 6.88
CA ASN A 115 -11.12 4.96 6.91
C ASN A 115 -10.99 6.11 5.91
N TYR A 116 -9.80 6.32 5.37
CA TYR A 116 -9.55 7.41 4.44
C TYR A 116 -9.24 6.86 3.07
N LYS A 117 -9.16 7.75 2.11
CA LYS A 117 -8.71 7.38 0.78
C LYS A 117 -7.25 6.95 0.82
N GLU A 118 -6.90 6.09 -0.11
CA GLU A 118 -5.53 5.59 -0.22
C GLU A 118 -4.55 6.72 -0.48
N ASP A 119 -3.32 6.50 -0.06
CA ASP A 119 -2.22 7.39 -0.49
C ASP A 119 -1.90 7.05 -1.94
N ILE A 120 -1.91 8.05 -2.81
CA ILE A 120 -1.56 7.85 -4.23
C ILE A 120 -0.14 8.35 -4.44
N ILE A 121 0.69 7.50 -5.01
CA ILE A 121 2.12 7.74 -5.06
C ILE A 121 2.63 7.58 -6.48
N SER A 122 3.39 8.58 -6.94
CA SER A 122 4.09 8.50 -8.21
C SER A 122 5.44 7.81 -8.00
N ILE A 123 5.69 6.77 -8.78
CA ILE A 123 6.94 6.02 -8.66
C ILE A 123 7.78 6.10 -9.93
N LYS A 124 7.37 6.90 -10.90
CA LYS A 124 8.04 6.92 -12.20
C LYS A 124 9.47 7.43 -12.15
N ASP A 125 9.77 8.28 -11.17
CA ASP A 125 11.10 8.86 -11.06
C ASP A 125 12.01 8.13 -10.07
N LEU A 126 11.52 7.03 -9.50
CA LEU A 126 12.33 6.25 -8.58
C LEU A 126 13.35 5.41 -9.33
N PRO A 127 14.51 5.14 -8.72
CA PRO A 127 15.44 4.19 -9.31
C PRO A 127 14.76 2.86 -9.55
N LEU A 128 15.15 2.18 -10.64
CA LEU A 128 14.52 0.93 -11.03
C LEU A 128 14.51 -0.09 -9.91
N ARG A 129 15.58 -0.15 -9.13
CA ARG A 129 15.69 -1.12 -8.04
C ARG A 129 14.71 -0.86 -6.90
N TYR A 130 14.08 0.32 -6.86
CA TYR A 130 13.08 0.66 -5.84
C TYR A 130 11.68 0.73 -6.42
N ASN A 131 11.52 0.46 -7.71
CA ASN A 131 10.22 0.52 -8.37
C ASN A 131 9.45 -0.76 -8.08
N LEU A 132 8.30 -0.61 -7.44
CA LEU A 132 7.53 -1.78 -7.00
C LEU A 132 6.88 -2.53 -8.17
N PHE A 133 6.57 -1.84 -9.27
CA PHE A 133 6.04 -2.53 -10.44
C PHE A 133 7.08 -3.51 -10.99
N ASP A 134 8.31 -3.05 -11.07
CA ASP A 134 9.41 -3.87 -11.52
C ASP A 134 9.66 -5.04 -10.59
N PHE A 135 9.57 -4.77 -9.29
CA PHE A 135 9.72 -5.83 -8.30
C PHE A 135 8.63 -6.89 -8.44
N CYS A 136 7.39 -6.47 -8.63
CA CYS A 136 6.28 -7.42 -8.78
C CYS A 136 6.45 -8.27 -10.04
N ASN A 137 6.92 -7.65 -11.13
CA ASN A 137 7.23 -8.42 -12.33
C ASN A 137 8.33 -9.45 -12.07
N HIS A 138 9.33 -9.07 -11.32
CA HIS A 138 10.40 -9.98 -10.96
C HIS A 138 9.85 -11.18 -10.19
N ILE A 139 9.03 -10.94 -9.20
CA ILE A 139 8.46 -12.01 -8.37
C ILE A 139 7.51 -12.88 -9.20
N ALA A 140 6.67 -12.25 -10.02
CA ALA A 140 5.67 -12.99 -10.79
C ALA A 140 6.31 -13.87 -11.85
N ASN A 141 7.46 -13.47 -12.38
CA ASN A 141 8.12 -14.19 -13.44
C ASN A 141 9.31 -15.03 -12.97
N LYS A 142 9.52 -15.07 -11.66
CA LYS A 142 10.63 -15.83 -11.10
C LYS A 142 10.38 -17.31 -11.31
N PRO A 143 11.37 -18.07 -11.81
CA PRO A 143 11.19 -19.51 -11.98
C PRO A 143 10.90 -20.16 -10.63
N LEU A 144 10.07 -21.20 -10.66
CA LEU A 144 9.79 -21.95 -9.45
C LEU A 144 11.08 -22.58 -8.95
N SER A 145 11.27 -22.49 -7.64
CA SER A 145 12.43 -23.10 -7.02
C SER A 145 12.38 -24.60 -7.22
N LYS A 146 13.51 -25.17 -7.50
CA LYS A 146 13.61 -26.63 -7.63
C LYS A 146 13.70 -27.29 -6.29
N ALA A 147 13.56 -26.67 -5.35
CA ALA A 147 13.62 -27.18 -3.99
C ALA A 147 14.58 -28.23 -3.76
#